data_51b1fcd28d47310bb9020b3ac4933721
#
_entry.id   51b1fcd28d47310bb9020b3ac4933721
#
_cell.length_a   1.000
_cell.length_b   1.000
_cell.length_c   1.000
_cell.angle_alpha   90.00
_cell.angle_beta   90.00
_cell.angle_gamma   90.00
#
_symmetry.space_group_name_H-M   'P 1'
#
loop_
_entity.id
_entity.type
_entity.pdbx_description
1 polymer ?
#
loop_
_entity_poly.entity_id
_entity_poly.type
_entity_poly.pdbx_seq_one_letter_code
_entity_poly.pdbx_strand_id
1 'polypeptide(L)'
;MKSVFKSFGIILGVIMMISLFGCEKPSNNFQIGDPDPVKEPVADLSQVEFTEEDLLNSAVGDNIVFDYYEAVVATVGGNDSEEFVLYTSDYSGYLILVRYTKDDGGPEHSSARLVPATVLDDCMKAVKKYKMTKWKDEVGMNGKIYVVRVTVDGEFYRITSEAMPEDGMKAFDEIAGILVAAWKDGITKW
;
A
#
# COMPACT_ATOMS: atom_id res chain seq x y z
N MET A 1 51.37 -14.65 -60.00
CA MET A 1 50.25 -15.58 -60.23
C MET A 1 49.50 -15.72 -58.95
N LYS A 2 48.46 -14.94 -58.79
CA LYS A 2 47.02 -15.30 -58.84
C LYS A 2 46.70 -16.48 -57.94
N SER A 3 46.12 -16.26 -56.80
CA SER A 3 44.91 -16.96 -56.35
C SER A 3 44.19 -16.10 -55.33
N VAL A 4 43.06 -15.60 -55.80
CA VAL A 4 42.06 -14.89 -54.98
C VAL A 4 41.20 -15.99 -54.39
N PHE A 5 41.36 -16.29 -53.11
CA PHE A 5 40.37 -17.04 -52.40
C PHE A 5 39.34 -16.12 -51.80
N LYS A 6 38.20 -16.12 -52.44
CA LYS A 6 36.95 -15.58 -51.91
C LYS A 6 36.51 -16.45 -50.73
N SER A 7 36.89 -16.04 -49.56
CA SER A 7 36.20 -16.52 -48.36
C SER A 7 34.90 -15.75 -48.26
N PHE A 8 33.86 -16.37 -48.75
CA PHE A 8 32.49 -16.03 -48.37
C PHE A 8 32.37 -16.41 -46.91
N GLY A 9 32.71 -15.48 -46.04
CA GLY A 9 32.40 -15.57 -44.65
C GLY A 9 30.88 -15.55 -44.51
N ILE A 10 30.36 -16.70 -44.20
CA ILE A 10 29.05 -16.84 -43.64
C ILE A 10 29.09 -16.06 -42.32
N ILE A 11 28.80 -14.80 -42.38
CA ILE A 11 28.32 -14.04 -41.24
C ILE A 11 26.89 -14.55 -41.04
N LEU A 12 26.83 -15.77 -40.61
CA LEU A 12 25.63 -16.27 -39.97
C LEU A 12 25.44 -15.41 -38.76
N GLY A 13 24.54 -14.48 -38.91
CA GLY A 13 24.10 -13.66 -37.82
C GLY A 13 23.74 -14.58 -36.66
N VAL A 14 24.64 -14.60 -35.71
CA VAL A 14 24.24 -14.80 -34.34
C VAL A 14 23.39 -13.60 -34.06
N ILE A 15 22.18 -13.66 -34.54
CA ILE A 15 21.07 -12.95 -33.92
C ILE A 15 21.16 -13.46 -32.49
N MET A 16 21.92 -12.71 -31.69
CA MET A 16 21.64 -12.69 -30.28
C MET A 16 20.12 -12.47 -30.20
N MET A 17 19.43 -13.56 -29.99
CA MET A 17 18.25 -13.49 -29.14
C MET A 17 18.79 -12.96 -27.81
N ILE A 18 18.96 -11.66 -27.75
CA ILE A 18 18.75 -10.95 -26.51
C ILE A 18 17.30 -11.28 -26.22
N SER A 19 17.13 -12.42 -25.59
CA SER A 19 15.99 -12.68 -24.79
C SER A 19 15.86 -11.41 -23.99
N LEU A 20 14.97 -10.58 -24.42
CA LEU A 20 14.34 -9.59 -23.59
C LEU A 20 13.72 -10.40 -22.46
N PHE A 21 14.56 -10.81 -21.52
CA PHE A 21 14.11 -10.89 -20.15
C PHE A 21 13.74 -9.45 -19.84
N GLY A 22 12.56 -9.11 -20.32
CA GLY A 22 11.81 -8.07 -19.71
C GLY A 22 11.88 -8.42 -18.24
N CYS A 23 12.54 -7.59 -17.48
CA CYS A 23 12.19 -7.47 -16.09
C CYS A 23 10.69 -7.20 -16.15
N GLU A 24 9.89 -8.26 -16.09
CA GLU A 24 8.56 -8.16 -15.57
C GLU A 24 8.78 -7.50 -14.23
N LYS A 25 8.55 -6.20 -14.19
CA LYS A 25 8.25 -5.53 -12.94
C LYS A 25 7.26 -6.47 -12.29
N PRO A 26 7.50 -6.94 -11.06
CA PRO A 26 6.45 -7.62 -10.34
C PRO A 26 5.28 -6.66 -10.43
N SER A 27 4.28 -7.02 -11.21
CA SER A 27 3.00 -6.37 -11.20
C SER A 27 2.44 -6.75 -9.84
N ASN A 28 2.80 -5.99 -8.82
CA ASN A 28 1.98 -5.91 -7.66
C ASN A 28 0.67 -5.36 -8.20
N ASN A 29 -0.24 -6.25 -8.53
CA ASN A 29 -1.63 -5.94 -8.80
C ASN A 29 -2.26 -5.51 -7.48
N PHE A 30 -1.75 -4.42 -6.94
CA PHE A 30 -2.32 -3.74 -5.82
C PHE A 30 -3.47 -2.90 -6.40
N GLN A 31 -4.62 -3.53 -6.60
CA GLN A 31 -5.83 -2.85 -7.02
C GLN A 31 -6.52 -2.37 -5.75
N ILE A 32 -6.31 -1.09 -5.42
CA ILE A 32 -7.18 -0.43 -4.46
C ILE A 32 -8.48 -0.15 -5.19
N GLY A 33 -9.56 -0.82 -4.77
CA GLY A 33 -10.90 -0.57 -5.30
C GLY A 33 -11.34 0.87 -5.00
N ASP A 34 -12.05 1.49 -5.93
CA ASP A 34 -12.73 2.75 -5.66
C ASP A 34 -13.93 2.44 -4.75
N PRO A 35 -13.97 2.91 -3.50
CA PRO A 35 -15.06 2.54 -2.61
C PRO A 35 -16.34 3.19 -3.10
N ASP A 36 -17.30 2.37 -3.47
CA ASP A 36 -18.66 2.85 -3.68
C ASP A 36 -19.13 3.57 -2.40
N PRO A 37 -19.76 4.74 -2.52
CA PRO A 37 -20.23 5.46 -1.34
C PRO A 37 -21.21 4.59 -0.56
N VAL A 38 -20.79 4.14 0.62
CA VAL A 38 -21.60 3.32 1.52
C VAL A 38 -22.87 4.07 1.88
N LYS A 39 -23.98 3.72 1.22
CA LYS A 39 -25.30 4.34 1.43
C LYS A 39 -26.26 3.45 2.22
N GLU A 40 -25.79 2.39 2.84
CA GLU A 40 -26.65 1.46 3.56
C GLU A 40 -26.64 1.66 5.07
N PRO A 41 -27.75 1.37 5.76
CA PRO A 41 -27.83 1.52 7.21
C PRO A 41 -26.76 0.66 7.88
N VAL A 42 -26.14 1.21 8.93
CA VAL A 42 -25.18 0.51 9.78
C VAL A 42 -25.75 -0.83 10.19
N ALA A 43 -25.08 -1.92 9.84
CA ALA A 43 -25.48 -3.25 10.28
C ALA A 43 -25.48 -3.28 11.81
N ASP A 44 -26.55 -3.82 12.40
CA ASP A 44 -26.59 -4.11 13.83
C ASP A 44 -25.61 -5.27 14.10
N LEU A 45 -24.40 -4.94 14.55
CA LEU A 45 -23.37 -5.92 14.87
C LEU A 45 -23.74 -6.80 16.07
N SER A 46 -24.82 -6.48 16.83
CA SER A 46 -25.21 -7.23 18.03
C SER A 46 -25.56 -8.71 17.77
N GLN A 47 -25.71 -9.08 16.49
CA GLN A 47 -26.06 -10.45 16.07
C GLN A 47 -24.95 -11.13 15.27
N VAL A 48 -23.80 -10.50 15.13
CA VAL A 48 -22.70 -11.03 14.32
C VAL A 48 -21.57 -11.46 15.24
N GLU A 49 -21.23 -12.74 15.19
CA GLU A 49 -20.05 -13.26 15.87
C GLU A 49 -18.87 -13.25 14.88
N PHE A 50 -17.77 -12.67 15.28
CA PHE A 50 -16.49 -12.74 14.56
C PHE A 50 -15.31 -12.70 15.52
N THR A 51 -14.18 -13.19 15.05
CA THR A 51 -12.88 -13.15 15.75
C THR A 51 -11.90 -12.31 14.97
N GLU A 52 -10.77 -11.94 15.60
CA GLU A 52 -9.68 -11.29 14.91
C GLU A 52 -9.12 -12.13 13.75
N GLU A 53 -9.09 -13.46 13.90
CA GLU A 53 -8.65 -14.39 12.85
C GLU A 53 -9.60 -14.35 11.64
N ASP A 54 -10.91 -14.25 11.88
CA ASP A 54 -11.89 -14.09 10.78
C ASP A 54 -11.66 -12.81 10.01
N LEU A 55 -11.35 -11.71 10.70
CA LEU A 55 -11.03 -10.43 10.07
C LEU A 55 -9.74 -10.52 9.26
N LEU A 56 -8.68 -11.15 9.79
CA LEU A 56 -7.43 -11.34 9.07
C LEU A 56 -7.61 -12.21 7.82
N ASN A 57 -8.41 -13.27 7.91
CA ASN A 57 -8.71 -14.14 6.78
C ASN A 57 -9.54 -13.46 5.69
N SER A 58 -10.35 -12.46 6.05
CA SER A 58 -11.14 -11.66 5.11
C SER A 58 -10.36 -10.51 4.48
N ALA A 59 -9.23 -10.11 5.08
CA ALA A 59 -8.37 -9.04 4.61
C ALA A 59 -7.45 -9.54 3.48
N VAL A 60 -7.98 -9.60 2.25
CA VAL A 60 -7.25 -10.07 1.07
C VAL A 60 -6.86 -8.90 0.15
N GLY A 61 -5.78 -9.07 -0.61
CA GLY A 61 -5.15 -8.00 -1.39
C GLY A 61 -6.08 -7.24 -2.34
N ASP A 62 -7.10 -7.90 -2.91
CA ASP A 62 -8.04 -7.27 -3.86
C ASP A 62 -9.07 -6.35 -3.17
N ASN A 63 -9.15 -6.38 -1.84
CA ASN A 63 -10.11 -5.63 -1.04
C ASN A 63 -9.51 -4.39 -0.36
N ILE A 64 -8.27 -4.03 -0.70
CA ILE A 64 -7.60 -2.86 -0.11
C ILE A 64 -8.21 -1.57 -0.66
N VAL A 65 -8.57 -0.66 0.24
CA VAL A 65 -9.11 0.67 -0.10
C VAL A 65 -8.19 1.81 0.30
N PHE A 66 -7.30 1.58 1.28
CA PHE A 66 -6.33 2.57 1.74
C PHE A 66 -5.16 1.86 2.44
N ASP A 67 -3.96 2.41 2.28
CA ASP A 67 -2.77 1.87 2.91
C ASP A 67 -1.85 3.02 3.35
N TYR A 68 -1.38 2.94 4.59
CA TYR A 68 -0.40 3.83 5.19
C TYR A 68 0.75 3.02 5.75
N TYR A 69 1.94 3.30 5.26
CA TYR A 69 3.17 2.63 5.67
C TYR A 69 4.18 3.62 6.22
N GLU A 70 4.81 3.27 7.33
CA GLU A 70 5.90 3.98 7.94
C GLU A 70 7.06 3.02 8.21
N ALA A 71 8.27 3.40 7.83
CA ALA A 71 9.46 2.61 8.13
C ALA A 71 10.65 3.49 8.49
N VAL A 72 11.48 2.99 9.39
CA VAL A 72 12.81 3.53 9.64
C VAL A 72 13.81 2.68 8.86
N VAL A 73 14.40 3.27 7.82
CA VAL A 73 15.44 2.61 7.03
C VAL A 73 16.78 2.87 7.69
N ALA A 74 17.28 1.89 8.44
CA ALA A 74 18.60 1.94 9.01
C ALA A 74 19.64 1.44 7.99
N THR A 75 20.80 2.12 7.93
CA THR A 75 21.92 1.71 7.05
C THR A 75 22.61 0.43 7.53
N VAL A 76 22.47 0.08 8.80
CA VAL A 76 23.04 -1.13 9.42
C VAL A 76 22.06 -1.61 10.49
N GLY A 77 21.52 -2.79 10.34
CA GLY A 77 20.53 -3.37 11.25
C GLY A 77 19.19 -3.56 10.55
N GLY A 78 18.17 -3.96 11.24
CA GLY A 78 16.85 -4.17 10.70
C GLY A 78 16.08 -2.86 10.51
N ASN A 79 14.94 -3.00 9.91
CA ASN A 79 14.02 -1.90 9.69
C ASN A 79 12.81 -2.10 10.59
N ASP A 80 12.57 -1.16 11.48
CA ASP A 80 11.28 -1.09 12.16
C ASP A 80 10.25 -0.55 11.17
N SER A 81 9.12 -1.19 11.10
CA SER A 81 8.02 -0.71 10.25
C SER A 81 6.67 -0.88 10.90
N GLU A 82 5.77 0.02 10.57
CA GLU A 82 4.36 -0.02 10.91
C GLU A 82 3.54 0.27 9.65
N GLU A 83 2.54 -0.55 9.40
CA GLU A 83 1.63 -0.39 8.28
C GLU A 83 0.20 -0.56 8.75
N PHE A 84 -0.67 0.34 8.30
CA PHE A 84 -2.11 0.27 8.51
C PHE A 84 -2.78 0.14 7.15
N VAL A 85 -3.53 -0.95 6.96
CA VAL A 85 -4.25 -1.21 5.72
C VAL A 85 -5.74 -1.32 6.00
N LEU A 86 -6.53 -0.52 5.28
CA LEU A 86 -7.99 -0.61 5.30
C LEU A 86 -8.46 -1.50 4.15
N TYR A 87 -9.26 -2.49 4.49
CA TYR A 87 -9.91 -3.41 3.56
C TYR A 87 -11.41 -3.21 3.59
N THR A 88 -12.08 -3.47 2.47
CA THR A 88 -13.55 -3.64 2.50
C THR A 88 -13.93 -4.82 3.38
N SER A 89 -15.13 -4.77 3.95
CA SER A 89 -15.67 -5.86 4.76
C SER A 89 -17.08 -6.21 4.31
N ASP A 90 -17.52 -7.41 4.67
CA ASP A 90 -18.92 -7.86 4.48
C ASP A 90 -19.87 -7.24 5.50
N TYR A 91 -19.33 -6.47 6.46
CA TYR A 91 -20.12 -5.80 7.50
C TYR A 91 -20.46 -4.39 7.03
N SER A 92 -21.73 -4.17 6.69
CA SER A 92 -22.21 -2.88 6.17
C SER A 92 -21.89 -1.73 7.11
N GLY A 93 -21.27 -0.67 6.55
CA GLY A 93 -20.84 0.51 7.30
C GLY A 93 -19.52 0.36 8.05
N TYR A 94 -18.82 -0.76 7.88
CA TYR A 94 -17.53 -1.03 8.49
C TYR A 94 -16.46 -1.44 7.48
N LEU A 95 -15.20 -1.24 7.86
CA LEU A 95 -13.99 -1.69 7.17
C LEU A 95 -13.17 -2.55 8.12
N ILE A 96 -12.30 -3.38 7.58
CA ILE A 96 -11.29 -4.10 8.35
C ILE A 96 -10.02 -3.25 8.32
N LEU A 97 -9.54 -2.85 9.50
CA LEU A 97 -8.25 -2.20 9.66
C LEU A 97 -7.24 -3.23 10.15
N VAL A 98 -6.27 -3.56 9.32
CA VAL A 98 -5.15 -4.43 9.68
C VAL A 98 -3.93 -3.56 10.00
N ARG A 99 -3.28 -3.88 11.12
CA ARG A 99 -2.02 -3.30 11.53
C ARG A 99 -0.94 -4.36 11.42
N TYR A 100 0.08 -4.07 10.62
CA TYR A 100 1.30 -4.86 10.53
C TYR A 100 2.40 -4.14 11.28
N THR A 101 3.16 -4.85 12.08
CA THR A 101 4.32 -4.31 12.79
C THR A 101 5.50 -5.25 12.64
N LYS A 102 6.68 -4.68 12.44
CA LYS A 102 7.93 -5.43 12.37
C LYS A 102 9.00 -4.66 13.14
N ASP A 103 9.54 -5.30 14.14
CA ASP A 103 10.71 -4.83 14.87
C ASP A 103 12.00 -5.28 14.19
N ASP A 104 13.11 -4.61 14.48
CA ASP A 104 14.43 -4.86 13.91
C ASP A 104 14.81 -6.36 13.94
N GLY A 105 14.85 -6.97 12.74
CA GLY A 105 15.20 -8.38 12.57
C GLY A 105 14.18 -9.39 13.11
N GLY A 106 13.07 -8.91 13.69
CA GLY A 106 11.99 -9.74 14.20
C GLY A 106 11.02 -10.24 13.12
N PRO A 107 10.12 -11.14 13.47
CA PRO A 107 9.01 -11.52 12.61
C PRO A 107 8.02 -10.36 12.46
N GLU A 108 7.30 -10.35 11.36
CA GLU A 108 6.15 -9.47 11.19
C GLU A 108 4.97 -9.99 12.02
N HIS A 109 4.31 -9.07 12.71
CA HIS A 109 3.09 -9.34 13.44
C HIS A 109 1.93 -8.61 12.77
N SER A 110 0.81 -9.31 12.61
CA SER A 110 -0.42 -8.72 12.10
C SER A 110 -1.55 -8.87 13.10
N SER A 111 -2.40 -7.87 13.14
CA SER A 111 -3.62 -7.87 13.95
C SER A 111 -4.70 -7.07 13.23
N ALA A 112 -5.98 -7.39 13.48
CA ALA A 112 -7.10 -6.80 12.75
C ALA A 112 -8.20 -6.29 13.67
N ARG A 113 -8.88 -5.24 13.23
CA ARG A 113 -10.04 -4.67 13.90
C ARG A 113 -11.08 -4.23 12.90
N LEU A 114 -12.35 -4.33 13.29
CA LEU A 114 -13.46 -3.75 12.54
C LEU A 114 -13.60 -2.28 12.96
N VAL A 115 -13.60 -1.37 11.98
CA VAL A 115 -13.67 0.08 12.19
C VAL A 115 -14.78 0.68 11.35
N PRO A 116 -15.41 1.82 11.76
CA PRO A 116 -16.40 2.48 10.94
C PRO A 116 -15.83 2.91 9.58
N ALA A 117 -16.64 2.82 8.52
CA ALA A 117 -16.23 3.22 7.17
C ALA A 117 -15.85 4.71 7.07
N THR A 118 -16.34 5.56 7.99
CA THR A 118 -15.97 6.98 8.08
C THR A 118 -14.47 7.22 8.29
N VAL A 119 -13.73 6.22 8.77
CA VAL A 119 -12.26 6.29 8.90
C VAL A 119 -11.61 6.51 7.54
N LEU A 120 -12.08 5.83 6.49
CA LEU A 120 -11.60 6.06 5.13
C LEU A 120 -11.91 7.48 4.67
N ASP A 121 -13.13 7.97 4.90
CA ASP A 121 -13.52 9.33 4.54
C ASP A 121 -12.61 10.37 5.19
N ASP A 122 -12.24 10.18 6.45
CA ASP A 122 -11.36 11.09 7.17
C ASP A 122 -9.92 11.04 6.64
N CYS A 123 -9.38 9.85 6.31
CA CYS A 123 -8.12 9.73 5.61
C CYS A 123 -8.15 10.43 4.24
N MET A 124 -9.22 10.23 3.47
CA MET A 124 -9.41 10.88 2.16
C MET A 124 -9.53 12.39 2.25
N LYS A 125 -10.17 12.93 3.31
CA LYS A 125 -10.20 14.36 3.59
C LYS A 125 -8.79 14.90 3.83
N ALA A 126 -7.94 14.19 4.59
CA ALA A 126 -6.56 14.58 4.81
C ALA A 126 -5.78 14.60 3.48
N VAL A 127 -5.86 13.53 2.67
CA VAL A 127 -5.22 13.45 1.34
C VAL A 127 -5.62 14.65 0.47
N LYS A 128 -6.90 15.00 0.41
CA LYS A 128 -7.42 16.13 -0.37
C LYS A 128 -7.01 17.48 0.21
N LYS A 129 -7.10 17.67 1.53
CA LYS A 129 -6.72 18.90 2.26
C LYS A 129 -5.28 19.30 1.97
N TYR A 130 -4.37 18.36 2.00
CA TYR A 130 -2.95 18.59 1.75
C TYR A 130 -2.55 18.46 0.28
N LYS A 131 -3.50 18.17 -0.62
CA LYS A 131 -3.27 17.99 -2.06
C LYS A 131 -2.17 16.95 -2.35
N MET A 132 -2.14 15.89 -1.57
CA MET A 132 -1.06 14.90 -1.61
C MET A 132 -0.89 14.24 -2.98
N THR A 133 -1.96 14.08 -3.77
CA THR A 133 -1.92 13.55 -5.14
C THR A 133 -1.15 14.43 -6.13
N LYS A 134 -0.79 15.67 -5.73
CA LYS A 134 0.03 16.59 -6.54
C LYS A 134 1.51 16.56 -6.19
N TRP A 135 1.88 15.81 -5.17
CA TRP A 135 3.29 15.65 -4.80
C TRP A 135 3.98 14.77 -5.85
N LYS A 136 5.23 15.11 -6.17
CA LYS A 136 6.00 14.36 -7.15
C LYS A 136 6.64 13.17 -6.45
N ASP A 137 6.60 12.01 -7.11
CA ASP A 137 7.22 10.80 -6.58
C ASP A 137 8.74 10.88 -6.82
N GLU A 138 9.50 11.15 -5.78
CA GLU A 138 10.97 11.09 -5.78
C GLU A 138 11.41 9.99 -4.81
N VAL A 139 12.38 9.19 -5.20
CA VAL A 139 12.86 8.07 -4.39
C VAL A 139 14.15 8.50 -3.68
N GLY A 140 14.05 8.87 -2.41
CA GLY A 140 15.19 9.02 -1.52
C GLY A 140 15.44 7.74 -0.71
N MET A 141 16.63 7.54 -0.19
CA MET A 141 17.02 6.27 0.42
C MET A 141 17.50 6.35 1.86
N ASN A 142 17.36 7.46 2.57
CA ASN A 142 17.92 7.57 3.92
C ASN A 142 16.91 8.18 4.90
N GLY A 143 16.64 7.46 5.99
CA GLY A 143 15.87 7.95 7.12
C GLY A 143 14.50 7.31 7.25
N LYS A 144 13.56 8.05 7.83
CA LYS A 144 12.19 7.59 8.03
C LYS A 144 11.38 7.84 6.75
N ILE A 145 10.75 6.80 6.25
CA ILE A 145 9.92 6.83 5.05
C ILE A 145 8.46 6.67 5.44
N TYR A 146 7.62 7.49 4.85
CA TYR A 146 6.17 7.40 4.94
C TYR A 146 5.61 7.20 3.54
N VAL A 147 4.65 6.29 3.40
CA VAL A 147 3.98 6.01 2.13
C VAL A 147 2.48 5.95 2.37
N VAL A 148 1.73 6.61 1.51
CA VAL A 148 0.26 6.44 1.40
C VAL A 148 -0.03 5.87 0.01
N ARG A 149 -0.83 4.81 -0.05
CA ARG A 149 -1.35 4.23 -1.28
C ARG A 149 -2.86 4.36 -1.26
N VAL A 150 -3.41 4.98 -2.29
CA VAL A 150 -4.84 5.30 -2.34
C VAL A 150 -5.31 5.47 -3.78
N THR A 151 -6.57 5.14 -4.04
CA THR A 151 -7.26 5.49 -5.29
C THR A 151 -8.11 6.74 -5.07
N VAL A 152 -7.96 7.75 -5.93
CA VAL A 152 -8.74 8.99 -5.91
C VAL A 152 -9.33 9.19 -7.29
N ASP A 153 -10.65 9.30 -7.38
CA ASP A 153 -11.38 9.50 -8.63
C ASP A 153 -11.00 8.47 -9.73
N GLY A 154 -10.79 7.21 -9.32
CA GLY A 154 -10.41 6.09 -10.20
C GLY A 154 -8.94 6.04 -10.58
N GLU A 155 -8.10 6.93 -10.07
CA GLU A 155 -6.66 6.95 -10.32
C GLU A 155 -5.89 6.53 -9.08
N PHE A 156 -4.94 5.60 -9.24
CA PHE A 156 -4.09 5.10 -8.17
C PHE A 156 -2.91 6.04 -7.91
N TYR A 157 -2.70 6.38 -6.65
CA TYR A 157 -1.59 7.20 -6.18
C TYR A 157 -0.75 6.44 -5.15
N ARG A 158 0.57 6.50 -5.34
CA ARG A 158 1.56 6.17 -4.34
C ARG A 158 2.28 7.44 -3.93
N ILE A 159 2.06 7.90 -2.74
CA ILE A 159 2.53 9.18 -2.22
C ILE A 159 3.60 8.91 -1.17
N THR A 160 4.78 9.51 -1.33
CA THR A 160 5.91 9.27 -0.42
C THR A 160 6.35 10.56 0.27
N SER A 161 6.95 10.42 1.47
CA SER A 161 7.47 11.57 2.21
C SER A 161 8.66 12.24 1.54
N GLU A 162 9.30 11.58 0.59
CA GLU A 162 10.49 12.10 -0.12
C GLU A 162 10.14 13.20 -1.10
N ALA A 163 8.90 13.22 -1.56
CA ALA A 163 8.36 14.22 -2.49
C ALA A 163 7.49 15.27 -1.81
N MET A 164 7.44 15.28 -0.49
CA MET A 164 6.54 16.16 0.26
C MET A 164 7.04 17.61 0.26
N PRO A 165 6.12 18.60 0.25
CA PRO A 165 6.46 19.99 0.52
C PRO A 165 6.90 20.17 1.99
N GLU A 166 7.45 21.34 2.34
CA GLU A 166 7.96 21.65 3.68
C GLU A 166 6.96 21.34 4.82
N ASP A 167 5.66 21.54 4.57
CA ASP A 167 4.59 21.24 5.53
C ASP A 167 4.00 19.83 5.40
N GLY A 168 4.55 18.99 4.52
CA GLY A 168 3.96 17.71 4.15
C GLY A 168 3.87 16.69 5.29
N MET A 169 4.79 16.75 6.26
CA MET A 169 4.74 15.88 7.44
C MET A 169 3.42 15.95 8.20
N LYS A 170 2.79 17.13 8.25
CA LYS A 170 1.47 17.30 8.90
C LYS A 170 0.39 16.40 8.30
N ALA A 171 0.50 16.09 6.99
CA ALA A 171 -0.45 15.21 6.34
C ALA A 171 -0.30 13.76 6.80
N PHE A 172 0.94 13.28 6.87
CA PHE A 172 1.23 11.93 7.37
C PHE A 172 0.87 11.80 8.85
N ASP A 173 1.20 12.80 9.68
CA ASP A 173 0.84 12.82 11.10
C ASP A 173 -0.67 12.81 11.31
N GLU A 174 -1.44 13.56 10.49
CA GLU A 174 -2.90 13.59 10.57
C GLU A 174 -3.49 12.22 10.18
N ILE A 175 -3.01 11.61 9.09
CA ILE A 175 -3.46 10.27 8.65
C ILE A 175 -3.10 9.21 9.70
N ALA A 176 -1.86 9.20 10.19
CA ALA A 176 -1.44 8.29 11.25
C ALA A 176 -2.31 8.44 12.50
N GLY A 177 -2.60 9.69 12.90
CA GLY A 177 -3.47 9.98 14.03
C GLY A 177 -4.88 9.42 13.88
N ILE A 178 -5.48 9.54 12.68
CA ILE A 178 -6.78 8.96 12.35
C ILE A 178 -6.74 7.44 12.50
N LEU A 179 -5.75 6.78 11.87
CA LEU A 179 -5.64 5.32 11.86
C LEU A 179 -5.34 4.75 13.25
N VAL A 180 -4.46 5.39 14.02
CA VAL A 180 -4.16 5.00 15.41
C VAL A 180 -5.38 5.17 16.33
N ALA A 181 -6.16 6.24 16.16
CA ALA A 181 -7.41 6.43 16.91
C ALA A 181 -8.42 5.34 16.56
N ALA A 182 -8.65 5.11 15.26
CA ALA A 182 -9.54 4.06 14.78
C ALA A 182 -9.09 2.67 15.28
N TRP A 183 -7.78 2.43 15.32
CA TRP A 183 -7.23 1.20 15.87
C TRP A 183 -7.57 1.00 17.34
N LYS A 184 -7.47 2.05 18.17
CA LYS A 184 -7.77 1.98 19.61
C LYS A 184 -9.23 1.71 19.87
N ASP A 185 -10.10 2.32 19.08
CA ASP A 185 -11.56 2.25 19.24
C ASP A 185 -12.18 1.08 18.45
N GLY A 186 -11.41 0.40 17.62
CA GLY A 186 -11.87 -0.69 16.77
C GLY A 186 -12.25 -1.95 17.52
N ILE A 187 -13.15 -2.72 16.94
CA ILE A 187 -13.75 -3.91 17.53
C ILE A 187 -12.95 -5.14 17.09
N THR A 188 -12.53 -5.99 18.05
CA THR A 188 -11.77 -7.22 17.79
C THR A 188 -12.60 -8.49 17.86
N LYS A 189 -13.75 -8.41 18.51
CA LYS A 189 -14.72 -9.51 18.66
C LYS A 189 -16.08 -8.94 19.04
N TRP A 190 -17.09 -9.64 18.64
CA TRP A 190 -18.45 -9.27 18.98
C TRP A 190 -19.20 -10.51 19.49
#